data_d13edec007ac48e34ded426f326005fc
#
_entry.id   d13edec007ac48e34ded426f326005fc
#
_cell.length_a   1.000
_cell.length_b   1.000
_cell.length_c   1.000
_cell.angle_alpha   90.00
_cell.angle_beta   90.00
_cell.angle_gamma   90.00
#
_symmetry.space_group_name_H-M   'P 1'
#
loop_
_entity.id
_entity.type
_entity.pdbx_description
1 polymer ?
#
loop_
_entity_poly.entity_id
_entity_poly.type
_entity_poly.pdbx_seq_one_letter_code
_entity_poly.pdbx_strand_id
1 'polypeptide(L)'
;MSKYIKLNTGRSEAIKSFLKELLENDKISSVLSLRKHKNGKVDYGLTSSVDLLDNIEPFYPYMPANAGQLMGRFTPMEKPIAAVVKPCEFRAFVEMVKREQVKRENFIVISYSCGGVYPLKINAAQEIDEKLADYQQQVADQEIPAGIRSSCTGCEHINPLETDIFISVSGETDNNLKAYLRTDKAIDLIEFWHGQPEDKEFDESSLEKLLLKRKEAKEKLFAEVETKDTGLDGLIDIFGRCIGCHGCNSVCPICYCTLCDFDSFNYDYNRQILEKELEQKGALRLPPDTLFFHLGRLSHMSFSCVGCGMCSDVCPANIPVASVFKKIGEATAEMFDFVSGRSVAEEIPVMIYKEEEFPELGE
;
A
#
# COMPACT_ATOMS: atom_id res chain seq x y z
N MET A 1 -8.28 21.23 -15.05
CA MET A 1 -6.85 21.55 -15.26
C MET A 1 -6.13 21.44 -13.94
N SER A 2 -5.04 20.71 -13.90
CA SER A 2 -4.22 20.55 -12.70
C SER A 2 -3.47 21.86 -12.41
N LYS A 3 -3.45 22.27 -11.15
CA LYS A 3 -2.63 23.40 -10.69
C LYS A 3 -1.53 22.89 -9.79
N TYR A 4 -0.36 23.51 -9.84
CA TYR A 4 0.69 23.20 -8.88
C TYR A 4 1.12 24.45 -8.09
N ILE A 5 1.66 24.21 -6.90
CA ILE A 5 2.20 25.24 -6.01
C ILE A 5 3.62 24.81 -5.62
N LYS A 6 4.58 25.74 -5.70
CA LYS A 6 5.91 25.52 -5.17
C LYS A 6 5.92 25.63 -3.66
N LEU A 7 6.50 24.61 -3.01
CA LEU A 7 6.67 24.57 -1.56
C LEU A 7 8.08 25.05 -1.21
N ASN A 8 8.17 26.22 -0.62
CA ASN A 8 9.45 26.87 -0.31
C ASN A 8 9.93 26.62 1.13
N THR A 9 9.10 25.93 1.93
CA THR A 9 9.40 25.60 3.34
C THR A 9 9.51 24.10 3.45
N GLY A 10 10.57 23.45 3.54
CA GLY A 10 10.79 22.00 3.68
C GLY A 10 9.56 21.08 3.61
N ARG A 11 9.72 19.83 3.22
CA ARG A 11 8.62 18.90 2.90
C ARG A 11 7.58 18.73 4.03
N SER A 12 8.05 18.52 5.26
CA SER A 12 7.14 18.29 6.40
C SER A 12 6.44 19.56 6.84
N GLU A 13 7.14 20.71 6.85
CA GLU A 13 6.60 21.97 7.31
C GLU A 13 5.49 22.52 6.40
N ALA A 14 5.68 22.43 5.09
CA ALA A 14 4.65 22.87 4.14
C ALA A 14 3.33 22.12 4.32
N ILE A 15 3.41 20.79 4.53
CA ILE A 15 2.22 19.98 4.76
C ILE A 15 1.59 20.26 6.13
N LYS A 16 2.39 20.41 7.17
CA LYS A 16 1.90 20.75 8.52
C LYS A 16 1.15 22.08 8.50
N SER A 17 1.73 23.09 7.87
CA SER A 17 1.08 24.41 7.73
C SER A 17 -0.25 24.31 6.98
N PHE A 18 -0.29 23.64 5.85
CA PHE A 18 -1.52 23.44 5.08
C PHE A 18 -2.61 22.69 5.90
N LEU A 19 -2.26 21.60 6.55
CA LEU A 19 -3.19 20.82 7.37
C LEU A 19 -3.70 21.60 8.59
N LYS A 20 -2.84 22.44 9.17
CA LYS A 20 -3.21 23.36 10.26
C LYS A 20 -4.27 24.33 9.80
N GLU A 21 -4.05 25.03 8.67
CA GLU A 21 -5.01 25.96 8.08
C GLU A 21 -6.36 25.26 7.80
N LEU A 22 -6.36 24.04 7.28
CA LEU A 22 -7.60 23.30 7.03
C LEU A 22 -8.38 22.96 8.30
N LEU A 23 -7.70 22.61 9.40
CA LEU A 23 -8.34 22.35 10.70
C LEU A 23 -8.87 23.65 11.32
N GLU A 24 -8.08 24.73 11.34
CA GLU A 24 -8.46 26.03 11.91
C GLU A 24 -9.64 26.68 11.16
N ASN A 25 -9.73 26.47 9.85
CA ASN A 25 -10.84 26.94 9.02
C ASN A 25 -11.97 25.93 8.86
N ASP A 26 -11.96 24.88 9.65
CA ASP A 26 -13.06 23.91 9.75
C ASP A 26 -13.40 23.19 8.41
N LYS A 27 -12.39 23.03 7.53
CA LYS A 27 -12.52 22.37 6.22
C LYS A 27 -12.41 20.84 6.30
N ILE A 28 -11.76 20.35 7.34
CA ILE A 28 -11.59 18.93 7.64
C ILE A 28 -11.93 18.63 9.10
N SER A 29 -12.34 17.41 9.38
CA SER A 29 -12.62 16.96 10.74
C SER A 29 -11.36 16.55 11.50
N SER A 30 -10.40 15.97 10.79
CA SER A 30 -9.17 15.43 11.37
C SER A 30 -8.15 15.11 10.29
N VAL A 31 -6.93 14.80 10.72
CA VAL A 31 -5.79 14.40 9.88
C VAL A 31 -5.38 12.97 10.22
N LEU A 32 -5.33 12.09 9.22
CA LEU A 32 -4.73 10.77 9.29
C LEU A 32 -3.32 10.83 8.70
N SER A 33 -2.30 10.60 9.52
CA SER A 33 -0.91 10.61 9.08
C SER A 33 -0.02 9.76 9.97
N LEU A 34 1.19 9.45 9.50
CA LEU A 34 2.26 8.94 10.36
C LEU A 34 2.61 9.99 11.41
N ARG A 35 2.80 9.53 12.64
CA ARG A 35 3.27 10.33 13.78
C ARG A 35 4.56 9.72 14.34
N LYS A 36 5.48 10.59 14.72
CA LYS A 36 6.68 10.21 15.45
C LYS A 36 6.60 10.71 16.88
N HIS A 37 6.61 9.79 17.82
CA HIS A 37 6.58 10.10 19.25
C HIS A 37 7.97 10.51 19.77
N LYS A 38 8.01 11.21 20.90
CA LYS A 38 9.26 11.63 21.55
C LYS A 38 10.18 10.46 21.94
N ASN A 39 9.62 9.28 22.16
CA ASN A 39 10.37 8.03 22.40
C ASN A 39 10.82 7.32 21.12
N GLY A 40 10.66 7.96 19.97
CA GLY A 40 11.06 7.46 18.67
C GLY A 40 10.09 6.47 18.03
N LYS A 41 9.02 6.02 18.69
CA LYS A 41 8.01 5.15 18.07
C LYS A 41 7.26 5.89 16.98
N VAL A 42 6.89 5.15 15.94
CA VAL A 42 6.17 5.68 14.78
C VAL A 42 4.89 4.86 14.58
N ASP A 43 3.76 5.52 14.50
CA ASP A 43 2.45 4.92 14.23
C ASP A 43 1.60 5.82 13.30
N TYR A 44 0.46 5.29 12.87
CA TYR A 44 -0.59 6.13 12.27
C TYR A 44 -1.46 6.72 13.38
N GLY A 45 -1.74 8.01 13.29
CA GLY A 45 -2.65 8.72 14.19
C GLY A 45 -3.71 9.49 13.45
N LEU A 46 -4.91 9.51 14.03
CA LEU A 46 -5.99 10.41 13.66
C LEU A 46 -5.95 11.59 14.64
N THR A 47 -5.79 12.81 14.13
CA THR A 47 -5.55 14.02 14.92
C THR A 47 -6.53 15.12 14.52
N SER A 48 -7.29 15.64 15.47
CA SER A 48 -8.19 16.80 15.29
C SER A 48 -7.68 18.07 15.98
N SER A 49 -6.58 17.99 16.72
CA SER A 49 -5.96 19.12 17.42
C SER A 49 -4.76 19.64 16.64
N VAL A 50 -4.72 20.95 16.43
CA VAL A 50 -3.64 21.65 15.76
C VAL A 50 -2.29 21.46 16.45
N ASP A 51 -2.25 21.47 17.78
CA ASP A 51 -1.01 21.32 18.57
C ASP A 51 -0.35 19.94 18.39
N LEU A 52 -1.12 18.92 17.99
CA LEU A 52 -0.61 17.58 17.75
C LEU A 52 -0.08 17.38 16.33
N LEU A 53 -0.29 18.33 15.42
CA LEU A 53 0.25 18.27 14.07
C LEU A 53 1.77 18.40 14.03
N ASP A 54 2.39 18.98 15.03
CA ASP A 54 3.87 19.03 15.12
C ASP A 54 4.53 17.67 15.16
N ASN A 55 3.79 16.65 15.62
CA ASN A 55 4.29 15.28 15.72
C ASN A 55 4.10 14.44 14.46
N ILE A 56 3.44 14.95 13.41
CA ILE A 56 3.27 14.19 12.17
C ILE A 56 4.57 14.20 11.37
N GLU A 57 4.88 13.03 10.79
CA GLU A 57 6.03 12.82 9.90
C GLU A 57 5.60 12.03 8.65
N PRO A 58 4.81 12.64 7.76
CA PRO A 58 4.15 11.93 6.67
C PRO A 58 5.13 11.28 5.69
N PHE A 59 6.32 11.87 5.50
CA PHE A 59 7.34 11.38 4.59
C PHE A 59 8.34 10.42 5.22
N TYR A 60 8.14 10.05 6.50
CA TYR A 60 9.03 9.13 7.18
C TYR A 60 9.00 7.75 6.49
N PRO A 61 10.16 7.16 6.14
CA PRO A 61 10.22 5.94 5.34
C PRO A 61 9.92 4.66 6.15
N TYR A 62 8.78 4.65 6.81
CA TYR A 62 8.28 3.54 7.61
C TYR A 62 6.78 3.34 7.40
N MET A 63 6.31 2.10 7.49
CA MET A 63 4.90 1.77 7.32
C MET A 63 4.52 0.67 8.32
N PRO A 64 4.10 1.05 9.54
CA PRO A 64 3.75 0.10 10.60
C PRO A 64 2.45 -0.66 10.33
N ALA A 65 1.56 -0.07 9.55
CA ALA A 65 0.33 -0.65 9.02
C ALA A 65 0.08 -0.07 7.63
N ASN A 66 -0.85 -0.63 6.86
CA ASN A 66 -1.29 0.00 5.61
C ASN A 66 -2.43 0.98 5.92
N ALA A 67 -2.23 2.28 5.64
CA ALA A 67 -3.24 3.30 5.93
C ALA A 67 -4.55 3.06 5.16
N GLY A 68 -4.52 2.46 3.97
CA GLY A 68 -5.73 2.07 3.24
C GLY A 68 -6.63 1.13 4.04
N GLN A 69 -6.05 0.20 4.80
CA GLN A 69 -6.80 -0.66 5.73
C GLN A 69 -7.42 0.14 6.87
N LEU A 70 -6.69 1.11 7.41
CA LEU A 70 -7.19 1.97 8.48
C LEU A 70 -8.35 2.85 7.99
N MET A 71 -8.22 3.43 6.80
CA MET A 71 -9.27 4.27 6.20
C MET A 71 -10.58 3.50 6.02
N GLY A 72 -10.53 2.21 5.71
CA GLY A 72 -11.71 1.33 5.61
C GLY A 72 -12.50 1.16 6.93
N ARG A 73 -11.94 1.57 8.07
CA ARG A 73 -12.59 1.46 9.39
C ARG A 73 -13.29 2.72 9.85
N PHE A 74 -13.11 3.85 9.15
CA PHE A 74 -13.74 5.11 9.54
C PHE A 74 -15.16 5.18 9.00
N THR A 75 -16.09 5.49 9.87
CA THR A 75 -17.48 5.82 9.49
C THR A 75 -17.51 7.19 8.81
N PRO A 76 -18.53 7.46 7.96
CA PRO A 76 -18.72 8.79 7.40
C PRO A 76 -18.79 9.84 8.49
N MET A 77 -18.06 10.95 8.26
CA MET A 77 -18.06 12.12 9.13
C MET A 77 -18.69 13.30 8.38
N GLU A 78 -19.18 14.31 9.08
CA GLU A 78 -19.77 15.50 8.44
C GLU A 78 -18.77 16.24 7.54
N LYS A 79 -17.49 16.22 7.92
CA LYS A 79 -16.40 16.80 7.16
C LYS A 79 -15.37 15.74 6.82
N PRO A 80 -14.69 15.87 5.67
CA PRO A 80 -13.70 14.89 5.25
C PRO A 80 -12.51 14.81 6.23
N ILE A 81 -11.84 13.68 6.21
CA ILE A 81 -10.55 13.46 6.86
C ILE A 81 -9.46 13.76 5.83
N ALA A 82 -8.48 14.59 6.17
CA ALA A 82 -7.27 14.73 5.36
C ALA A 82 -6.33 13.54 5.65
N ALA A 83 -6.09 12.70 4.64
CA ALA A 83 -5.23 11.53 4.77
C ALA A 83 -3.93 11.72 3.99
N VAL A 84 -2.79 11.75 4.71
CA VAL A 84 -1.46 11.81 4.08
C VAL A 84 -0.89 10.40 4.04
N VAL A 85 -0.88 9.80 2.84
CA VAL A 85 -0.63 8.36 2.65
C VAL A 85 0.35 8.10 1.51
N LYS A 86 1.00 6.94 1.56
CA LYS A 86 1.89 6.47 0.49
C LYS A 86 1.09 5.97 -0.72
N PRO A 87 1.69 5.89 -1.92
CA PRO A 87 1.02 5.41 -3.12
C PRO A 87 0.37 4.04 -2.98
N CYS A 88 1.06 3.07 -2.37
CA CYS A 88 0.50 1.72 -2.17
C CYS A 88 -0.64 1.70 -1.14
N GLU A 89 -0.66 2.64 -0.19
CA GLU A 89 -1.75 2.81 0.78
C GLU A 89 -2.98 3.43 0.11
N PHE A 90 -2.76 4.43 -0.76
CA PHE A 90 -3.83 4.99 -1.58
C PHE A 90 -4.43 3.95 -2.53
N ARG A 91 -3.58 3.17 -3.22
CA ARG A 91 -4.05 2.10 -4.11
C ARG A 91 -4.87 1.03 -3.36
N ALA A 92 -4.46 0.69 -2.14
CA ALA A 92 -5.24 -0.20 -1.28
C ALA A 92 -6.59 0.43 -0.89
N PHE A 93 -6.60 1.72 -0.59
CA PHE A 93 -7.84 2.46 -0.32
C PHE A 93 -8.79 2.45 -1.54
N VAL A 94 -8.28 2.67 -2.76
CA VAL A 94 -9.06 2.57 -4.00
C VAL A 94 -9.70 1.18 -4.13
N GLU A 95 -8.94 0.11 -3.87
CA GLU A 95 -9.48 -1.25 -3.90
C GLU A 95 -10.57 -1.48 -2.83
N MET A 96 -10.48 -0.83 -1.68
CA MET A 96 -11.51 -0.88 -0.64
C MET A 96 -12.76 -0.06 -1.03
N VAL A 97 -12.58 1.06 -1.75
CA VAL A 97 -13.72 1.84 -2.31
C VAL A 97 -14.48 1.00 -3.33
N LYS A 98 -13.78 0.33 -4.26
CA LYS A 98 -14.40 -0.56 -5.26
C LYS A 98 -15.21 -1.71 -4.63
N ARG A 99 -14.87 -2.09 -3.41
CA ARG A 99 -15.56 -3.14 -2.64
C ARG A 99 -16.59 -2.58 -1.67
N GLU A 100 -16.92 -1.31 -1.78
CA GLU A 100 -17.92 -0.63 -0.94
C GLU A 100 -17.60 -0.67 0.56
N GLN A 101 -16.32 -0.89 0.93
CA GLN A 101 -15.91 -0.92 2.33
C GLN A 101 -15.67 0.48 2.89
N VAL A 102 -15.46 1.46 2.03
CA VAL A 102 -15.23 2.86 2.40
C VAL A 102 -15.69 3.79 1.28
N LYS A 103 -16.09 4.99 1.64
CA LYS A 103 -16.52 6.02 0.68
C LYS A 103 -15.37 6.97 0.36
N ARG A 104 -15.09 7.17 -0.93
CA ARG A 104 -14.02 8.07 -1.42
C ARG A 104 -14.21 9.52 -0.98
N GLU A 105 -15.45 9.98 -0.95
CA GLU A 105 -15.82 11.35 -0.59
C GLU A 105 -15.52 11.73 0.86
N ASN A 106 -15.35 10.75 1.76
CA ASN A 106 -15.01 10.99 3.16
C ASN A 106 -13.58 11.50 3.37
N PHE A 107 -12.76 11.54 2.31
CA PHE A 107 -11.34 11.85 2.44
C PHE A 107 -10.91 12.94 1.46
N ILE A 108 -9.97 13.78 1.91
CA ILE A 108 -9.05 14.54 1.08
C ILE A 108 -7.73 13.78 1.12
N VAL A 109 -7.34 13.16 0.01
CA VAL A 109 -6.15 12.30 -0.04
C VAL A 109 -4.95 13.06 -0.58
N ILE A 110 -3.92 13.15 0.26
CA ILE A 110 -2.62 13.72 -0.07
C ILE A 110 -1.63 12.56 -0.19
N SER A 111 -0.95 12.45 -1.32
CA SER A 111 0.11 11.48 -1.50
C SER A 111 1.33 12.10 -2.17
N TYR A 112 2.39 11.32 -2.31
CA TYR A 112 3.68 11.83 -2.79
C TYR A 112 4.44 10.75 -3.58
N SER A 113 5.42 11.16 -4.39
CA SER A 113 6.32 10.21 -5.04
C SER A 113 7.17 9.48 -3.99
N CYS A 114 7.00 8.15 -3.92
CA CYS A 114 7.52 7.36 -2.80
C CYS A 114 8.88 6.72 -3.12
N GLY A 115 9.87 6.98 -2.27
CA GLY A 115 11.18 6.31 -2.35
C GLY A 115 11.17 4.85 -1.90
N GLY A 116 10.14 4.40 -1.17
CA GLY A 116 10.06 3.12 -0.49
C GLY A 116 10.10 3.26 1.03
N VAL A 117 9.97 2.15 1.75
CA VAL A 117 10.01 2.13 3.22
C VAL A 117 10.96 1.06 3.72
N TYR A 118 11.52 1.24 4.91
CA TYR A 118 12.32 0.22 5.57
C TYR A 118 11.43 -0.94 6.07
N PRO A 119 12.00 -2.17 6.17
CA PRO A 119 11.28 -3.32 6.72
C PRO A 119 10.83 -3.11 8.17
N LEU A 120 9.73 -3.75 8.57
CA LEU A 120 9.21 -3.66 9.95
C LEU A 120 10.18 -4.21 11.01
N LYS A 121 11.07 -5.10 10.61
CA LYS A 121 12.06 -5.73 11.50
C LYS A 121 13.20 -4.78 11.91
N ILE A 122 13.34 -3.63 11.24
CA ILE A 122 14.31 -2.61 11.63
C ILE A 122 13.87 -1.95 12.93
N ASN A 123 14.80 -1.62 13.81
CA ASN A 123 14.49 -0.79 14.97
C ASN A 123 14.20 0.63 14.49
N ALA A 124 12.91 0.90 14.28
CA ALA A 124 12.45 2.01 13.45
C ALA A 124 13.01 3.37 13.86
N ALA A 125 13.06 3.62 15.17
CA ALA A 125 13.34 4.97 15.63
C ALA A 125 14.80 5.38 15.43
N GLN A 126 15.74 4.55 15.84
CA GLN A 126 17.14 4.92 15.85
C GLN A 126 17.81 4.69 14.50
N GLU A 127 17.65 3.49 13.94
CA GLU A 127 18.33 3.12 12.70
C GLU A 127 17.82 3.88 11.47
N ILE A 128 16.51 4.23 11.43
CA ILE A 128 15.96 5.02 10.32
C ILE A 128 16.43 6.47 10.41
N ASP A 129 16.47 7.06 11.61
CA ASP A 129 16.93 8.43 11.77
C ASP A 129 18.39 8.61 11.35
N GLU A 130 19.25 7.64 11.66
CA GLU A 130 20.64 7.64 11.21
C GLU A 130 20.79 7.57 9.69
N LYS A 131 19.83 6.93 8.99
CA LYS A 131 19.82 6.75 7.54
C LYS A 131 18.96 7.79 6.80
N LEU A 132 18.24 8.65 7.51
CA LEU A 132 17.19 9.48 6.92
C LEU A 132 17.75 10.48 5.89
N ALA A 133 18.89 11.10 6.19
CA ALA A 133 19.53 12.05 5.27
C ALA A 133 19.98 11.37 3.99
N ASP A 134 20.62 10.20 4.09
CA ASP A 134 21.04 9.41 2.93
C ASP A 134 19.85 8.92 2.10
N TYR A 135 18.77 8.49 2.78
CA TYR A 135 17.53 8.10 2.13
C TYR A 135 16.94 9.27 1.32
N GLN A 136 16.86 10.46 1.93
CA GLN A 136 16.32 11.65 1.27
C GLN A 136 17.17 12.07 0.07
N GLN A 137 18.48 11.99 0.18
CA GLN A 137 19.40 12.28 -0.92
C GLN A 137 19.21 11.29 -2.08
N GLN A 138 19.14 9.97 -1.78
CA GLN A 138 18.93 8.95 -2.82
C GLN A 138 17.57 9.14 -3.53
N VAL A 139 16.53 9.54 -2.80
CA VAL A 139 15.21 9.87 -3.41
C VAL A 139 15.31 11.10 -4.31
N ALA A 140 16.03 12.15 -3.90
CA ALA A 140 16.27 13.35 -4.71
C ALA A 140 17.08 13.03 -5.96
N ASP A 141 18.04 12.11 -5.87
CA ASP A 141 18.89 11.68 -7.00
C ASP A 141 18.21 10.64 -7.91
N GLN A 142 16.94 10.28 -7.62
CA GLN A 142 16.21 9.23 -8.33
C GLN A 142 16.91 7.87 -8.31
N GLU A 143 17.47 7.53 -7.15
CA GLU A 143 18.02 6.22 -6.87
C GLU A 143 17.06 5.38 -6.03
N ILE A 144 17.26 4.07 -6.03
CA ILE A 144 16.54 3.16 -5.12
C ILE A 144 17.24 3.22 -3.76
N PRO A 145 16.60 3.72 -2.69
CA PRO A 145 17.26 3.83 -1.41
C PRO A 145 17.74 2.48 -0.86
N ALA A 146 18.94 2.48 -0.28
CA ALA A 146 19.56 1.27 0.25
C ALA A 146 18.81 0.73 1.48
N GLY A 147 18.61 -0.59 1.53
CA GLY A 147 18.02 -1.27 2.70
C GLY A 147 16.51 -1.12 2.85
N ILE A 148 15.82 -0.55 1.89
CA ILE A 148 14.35 -0.52 1.89
C ILE A 148 13.76 -1.93 1.70
N ARG A 149 12.48 -2.09 2.02
CA ARG A 149 11.72 -3.33 1.83
C ARG A 149 11.87 -3.88 0.40
N SER A 150 12.09 -5.18 0.25
CA SER A 150 12.29 -5.80 -1.06
C SER A 150 11.17 -5.47 -2.07
N SER A 151 9.92 -5.52 -1.63
CA SER A 151 8.78 -5.14 -2.49
C SER A 151 8.83 -3.68 -2.96
N CYS A 152 9.50 -2.78 -2.22
CA CYS A 152 9.67 -1.39 -2.60
C CYS A 152 10.75 -1.21 -3.65
N THR A 153 11.78 -2.06 -3.70
CA THR A 153 12.83 -1.95 -4.71
C THR A 153 12.30 -2.15 -6.12
N GLY A 154 11.33 -3.07 -6.30
CA GLY A 154 10.66 -3.34 -7.58
C GLY A 154 9.28 -2.67 -7.73
N CYS A 155 8.99 -1.61 -6.97
CA CYS A 155 7.70 -0.93 -7.06
C CYS A 155 7.69 0.14 -8.16
N GLU A 156 6.90 -0.08 -9.22
CA GLU A 156 6.74 0.87 -10.33
C GLU A 156 5.62 1.91 -10.09
N HIS A 157 4.79 1.70 -9.07
CA HIS A 157 3.66 2.58 -8.73
C HIS A 157 4.05 3.61 -7.67
N ILE A 158 5.07 4.40 -7.94
CA ILE A 158 5.61 5.41 -7.01
C ILE A 158 4.87 6.72 -7.04
N ASN A 159 4.01 6.93 -8.06
CA ASN A 159 3.24 8.12 -8.28
C ASN A 159 1.75 7.74 -8.41
N PRO A 160 0.90 8.01 -7.44
CA PRO A 160 -0.52 7.70 -7.52
C PRO A 160 -1.24 8.73 -8.41
N LEU A 161 -2.11 8.26 -9.32
CA LEU A 161 -2.75 9.12 -10.32
C LEU A 161 -3.96 9.89 -9.79
N GLU A 162 -4.84 9.26 -9.02
CA GLU A 162 -6.17 9.81 -8.65
C GLU A 162 -6.24 10.37 -7.21
N THR A 163 -5.13 10.85 -6.66
CA THR A 163 -5.13 11.56 -5.38
C THR A 163 -5.64 13.00 -5.56
N ASP A 164 -6.22 13.58 -4.51
CA ASP A 164 -6.63 14.97 -4.55
C ASP A 164 -5.41 15.91 -4.67
N ILE A 165 -4.38 15.61 -3.88
CA ILE A 165 -3.12 16.37 -3.87
C ILE A 165 -1.96 15.39 -4.03
N PHE A 166 -1.07 15.68 -4.96
CA PHE A 166 0.16 14.93 -5.18
C PHE A 166 1.39 15.81 -4.95
N ILE A 167 2.34 15.33 -4.15
CA ILE A 167 3.59 16.05 -3.86
C ILE A 167 4.74 15.34 -4.58
N SER A 168 5.39 16.06 -5.48
CA SER A 168 6.61 15.59 -6.12
C SER A 168 7.77 15.68 -5.13
N VAL A 169 8.33 14.54 -4.76
CA VAL A 169 9.49 14.41 -3.85
C VAL A 169 10.69 13.79 -4.58
N SER A 170 10.44 12.81 -5.43
CA SER A 170 11.51 12.16 -6.20
C SER A 170 12.06 13.11 -7.27
N GLY A 171 13.37 13.24 -7.32
CA GLY A 171 14.03 14.18 -8.22
C GLY A 171 14.02 15.64 -7.76
N GLU A 172 13.49 15.92 -6.56
CA GLU A 172 13.37 17.27 -6.03
C GLU A 172 14.13 17.42 -4.71
N THR A 173 14.69 18.60 -4.49
CA THR A 173 15.26 18.96 -3.18
C THR A 173 14.17 19.51 -2.26
N ASP A 174 14.38 19.46 -0.94
CA ASP A 174 13.40 19.92 0.07
C ASP A 174 12.86 21.34 -0.13
N ASN A 175 13.65 22.22 -0.73
CA ASN A 175 13.28 23.61 -0.98
C ASN A 175 12.64 23.83 -2.36
N ASN A 176 12.39 22.78 -3.12
CA ASN A 176 11.85 22.88 -4.48
C ASN A 176 10.73 21.87 -4.75
N LEU A 177 10.04 21.46 -3.71
CA LEU A 177 8.91 20.53 -3.84
C LEU A 177 7.73 21.22 -4.53
N LYS A 178 6.90 20.41 -5.20
CA LYS A 178 5.69 20.88 -5.89
C LYS A 178 4.49 20.05 -5.42
N ALA A 179 3.44 20.76 -5.02
CA ALA A 179 2.14 20.16 -4.71
C ALA A 179 1.22 20.37 -5.92
N TYR A 180 0.75 19.28 -6.51
CA TYR A 180 -0.18 19.25 -7.63
C TYR A 180 -1.59 19.01 -7.12
N LEU A 181 -2.50 19.96 -7.35
CA LEU A 181 -3.92 19.85 -7.02
C LEU A 181 -4.63 19.28 -8.24
N ARG A 182 -5.16 18.05 -8.10
CA ARG A 182 -5.63 17.24 -9.24
C ARG A 182 -7.15 17.16 -9.35
N THR A 183 -7.88 17.45 -8.26
CA THR A 183 -9.34 17.39 -8.23
C THR A 183 -9.91 18.78 -7.94
N ASP A 184 -11.16 19.03 -8.32
CA ASP A 184 -11.87 20.27 -7.98
C ASP A 184 -11.88 20.50 -6.47
N LYS A 185 -12.09 19.42 -5.69
CA LYS A 185 -12.03 19.45 -4.24
C LYS A 185 -10.68 19.97 -3.69
N ALA A 186 -9.57 19.60 -4.34
CA ALA A 186 -8.25 20.11 -3.96
C ALA A 186 -8.03 21.55 -4.43
N ILE A 187 -8.55 21.91 -5.59
CA ILE A 187 -8.47 23.28 -6.15
C ILE A 187 -9.23 24.27 -5.26
N ASP A 188 -10.38 23.88 -4.70
CA ASP A 188 -11.15 24.68 -3.75
C ASP A 188 -10.39 24.97 -2.44
N LEU A 189 -9.32 24.21 -2.17
CA LEU A 189 -8.46 24.42 -1.01
C LEU A 189 -7.18 25.21 -1.33
N ILE A 190 -7.05 25.77 -2.53
CA ILE A 190 -5.84 26.43 -3.00
C ILE A 190 -5.45 27.62 -2.13
N GLU A 191 -6.43 28.33 -1.58
CA GLU A 191 -6.22 29.51 -0.72
C GLU A 191 -5.46 29.21 0.58
N PHE A 192 -5.50 27.96 1.05
CA PHE A 192 -4.81 27.49 2.26
C PHE A 192 -3.34 27.10 2.02
N TRP A 193 -2.88 27.17 0.78
CA TRP A 193 -1.48 26.99 0.44
C TRP A 193 -0.76 28.33 0.34
N HIS A 194 0.39 28.44 1.00
CA HIS A 194 1.25 29.61 0.88
C HIS A 194 2.11 29.52 -0.38
N GLY A 195 1.59 30.00 -1.50
CA GLY A 195 2.30 30.00 -2.79
C GLY A 195 1.44 30.56 -3.93
N GLN A 196 2.08 30.89 -5.04
CA GLN A 196 1.38 31.29 -6.26
C GLN A 196 1.08 30.03 -7.08
N PRO A 197 -0.21 29.80 -7.44
CA PRO A 197 -0.56 28.66 -8.26
C PRO A 197 -0.17 28.90 -9.73
N GLU A 198 0.34 27.86 -10.37
CA GLU A 198 0.63 27.83 -11.80
C GLU A 198 -0.15 26.66 -12.43
N ASP A 199 -0.62 26.86 -13.67
CA ASP A 199 -1.29 25.81 -14.43
C ASP A 199 -0.24 24.88 -15.06
N LYS A 200 -0.06 23.70 -14.49
CA LYS A 200 0.87 22.68 -15.00
C LYS A 200 0.51 21.32 -14.46
N GLU A 201 0.63 20.32 -15.31
CA GLU A 201 0.52 18.91 -14.93
C GLU A 201 1.88 18.35 -14.52
N PHE A 202 1.86 17.28 -13.73
CA PHE A 202 3.06 16.57 -13.37
C PHE A 202 3.63 15.86 -14.62
N ASP A 203 4.90 16.06 -14.86
CA ASP A 203 5.60 15.39 -15.95
C ASP A 203 6.12 14.01 -15.48
N GLU A 204 5.40 12.97 -15.85
CA GLU A 204 5.75 11.58 -15.51
C GLU A 204 7.05 11.12 -16.13
N SER A 205 7.46 11.69 -17.27
CA SER A 205 8.74 11.35 -17.92
C SER A 205 9.94 11.67 -17.04
N SER A 206 9.77 12.59 -16.10
CA SER A 206 10.80 12.93 -15.10
C SER A 206 11.21 11.75 -14.21
N LEU A 207 10.37 10.70 -14.10
CA LEU A 207 10.61 9.51 -13.28
C LEU A 207 11.08 8.29 -14.09
N GLU A 208 11.17 8.40 -15.41
CA GLU A 208 11.45 7.26 -16.31
C GLU A 208 12.72 6.50 -15.93
N LYS A 209 13.81 7.21 -15.63
CA LYS A 209 15.09 6.61 -15.22
C LYS A 209 14.94 5.76 -13.95
N LEU A 210 14.20 6.25 -12.96
CA LEU A 210 13.94 5.51 -11.70
C LEU A 210 13.04 4.29 -11.95
N LEU A 211 12.03 4.45 -12.79
CA LEU A 211 11.09 3.37 -13.13
C LEU A 211 11.80 2.23 -13.86
N LEU A 212 12.74 2.52 -14.76
CA LEU A 212 13.57 1.49 -15.39
C LEU A 212 14.38 0.68 -14.37
N LYS A 213 15.06 1.34 -13.43
CA LYS A 213 15.80 0.66 -12.36
C LYS A 213 14.88 -0.24 -11.50
N ARG A 214 13.68 0.26 -11.20
CA ARG A 214 12.70 -0.50 -10.42
C ARG A 214 12.13 -1.69 -11.17
N LYS A 215 11.94 -1.57 -12.48
CA LYS A 215 11.53 -2.67 -13.35
C LYS A 215 12.58 -3.78 -13.34
N GLU A 216 13.85 -3.45 -13.51
CA GLU A 216 14.95 -4.43 -13.42
C GLU A 216 15.01 -5.11 -12.04
N ALA A 217 14.79 -4.36 -10.97
CA ALA A 217 14.74 -4.91 -9.63
C ALA A 217 13.51 -5.83 -9.44
N LYS A 218 12.36 -5.50 -10.02
CA LYS A 218 11.15 -6.33 -10.01
C LYS A 218 11.39 -7.67 -10.72
N GLU A 219 12.03 -7.65 -11.89
CA GLU A 219 12.36 -8.87 -12.63
C GLU A 219 13.24 -9.81 -11.80
N LYS A 220 14.24 -9.28 -11.08
CA LYS A 220 15.07 -10.05 -10.16
C LYS A 220 14.24 -10.65 -9.01
N LEU A 221 13.37 -9.86 -8.38
CA LEU A 221 12.47 -10.35 -7.32
C LEU A 221 11.51 -11.45 -7.82
N PHE A 222 11.05 -11.35 -9.05
CA PHE A 222 10.17 -12.37 -9.64
C PHE A 222 10.93 -13.64 -10.01
N ALA A 223 12.19 -13.53 -10.42
CA ALA A 223 13.05 -14.68 -10.65
C ALA A 223 13.36 -15.47 -9.36
N GLU A 224 13.51 -14.78 -8.23
CA GLU A 224 13.74 -15.42 -6.92
C GLU A 224 12.58 -16.32 -6.45
N VAL A 225 11.37 -16.08 -6.94
CA VAL A 225 10.17 -16.88 -6.59
C VAL A 225 9.77 -17.85 -7.70
N GLU A 226 10.58 -18.02 -8.72
CA GLU A 226 10.43 -19.09 -9.70
C GLU A 226 10.92 -20.41 -9.11
N THR A 227 10.09 -21.44 -9.22
CA THR A 227 10.44 -22.80 -8.82
C THR A 227 10.82 -23.61 -10.05
N LYS A 228 11.73 -24.60 -9.88
CA LYS A 228 12.06 -25.56 -10.93
C LYS A 228 10.93 -26.54 -11.17
N ASP A 229 10.22 -26.85 -10.10
CA ASP A 229 9.11 -27.80 -10.12
C ASP A 229 7.78 -27.05 -10.32
N THR A 230 6.82 -27.71 -10.95
CA THR A 230 5.47 -27.21 -11.20
C THR A 230 4.47 -27.93 -10.30
N GLY A 231 3.24 -27.38 -10.22
CA GLY A 231 2.18 -28.02 -9.44
C GLY A 231 2.44 -27.99 -7.93
N LEU A 232 2.16 -29.10 -7.27
CA LEU A 232 2.21 -29.18 -5.81
C LEU A 232 3.64 -29.02 -5.26
N ASP A 233 4.63 -29.60 -5.92
CA ASP A 233 6.03 -29.53 -5.47
C ASP A 233 6.54 -28.10 -5.51
N GLY A 234 6.26 -27.33 -6.56
CA GLY A 234 6.59 -25.91 -6.63
C GLY A 234 5.89 -25.08 -5.54
N LEU A 235 4.65 -25.41 -5.20
CA LEU A 235 3.96 -24.75 -4.09
C LEU A 235 4.59 -25.10 -2.72
N ILE A 236 5.07 -26.32 -2.55
CA ILE A 236 5.78 -26.75 -1.35
C ILE A 236 7.12 -26.03 -1.24
N ASP A 237 7.86 -25.83 -2.32
CA ASP A 237 9.10 -25.09 -2.34
C ASP A 237 8.91 -23.65 -1.82
N ILE A 238 7.84 -22.98 -2.24
CA ILE A 238 7.53 -21.61 -1.83
C ILE A 238 6.97 -21.57 -0.41
N PHE A 239 5.89 -22.31 -0.14
CA PHE A 239 5.08 -22.19 1.06
C PHE A 239 5.33 -23.30 2.10
N GLY A 240 6.19 -24.29 1.80
CA GLY A 240 6.42 -25.46 2.63
C GLY A 240 6.86 -25.18 4.06
N ARG A 241 7.51 -24.06 4.30
CA ARG A 241 7.94 -23.61 5.64
C ARG A 241 6.91 -22.77 6.39
N CYS A 242 5.69 -22.60 5.84
CA CYS A 242 4.64 -21.85 6.51
C CYS A 242 4.21 -22.54 7.81
N ILE A 243 4.11 -21.77 8.88
CA ILE A 243 3.72 -22.22 10.22
C ILE A 243 2.24 -21.98 10.55
N GLY A 244 1.44 -21.51 9.58
CA GLY A 244 0.01 -21.26 9.77
C GLY A 244 -0.32 -20.10 10.74
N CYS A 245 0.55 -19.10 10.89
CA CYS A 245 0.34 -18.01 11.85
C CYS A 245 -0.65 -16.93 11.37
N HIS A 246 -1.08 -16.95 10.12
CA HIS A 246 -2.00 -16.00 9.47
C HIS A 246 -1.59 -14.51 9.56
N GLY A 247 -0.39 -14.18 10.03
CA GLY A 247 0.09 -12.81 10.12
C GLY A 247 0.02 -12.05 8.78
N CYS A 248 0.29 -12.72 7.67
CA CYS A 248 0.18 -12.15 6.33
C CYS A 248 -1.26 -11.80 5.93
N ASN A 249 -2.27 -12.49 6.48
CA ASN A 249 -3.68 -12.17 6.31
C ASN A 249 -4.05 -10.92 7.12
N SER A 250 -3.66 -10.90 8.39
CA SER A 250 -4.02 -9.82 9.33
C SER A 250 -3.51 -8.44 8.93
N VAL A 251 -2.38 -8.35 8.22
CA VAL A 251 -1.79 -7.07 7.78
C VAL A 251 -2.16 -6.68 6.35
N CYS A 252 -2.86 -7.54 5.62
CA CYS A 252 -3.24 -7.26 4.24
C CYS A 252 -4.41 -6.28 4.19
N PRO A 253 -4.27 -5.12 3.54
CA PRO A 253 -5.34 -4.13 3.48
C PRO A 253 -6.60 -4.64 2.77
N ILE A 254 -6.46 -5.62 1.89
CA ILE A 254 -7.56 -6.19 1.11
C ILE A 254 -8.24 -7.38 1.82
N CYS A 255 -7.59 -7.97 2.83
CA CYS A 255 -8.20 -9.02 3.67
C CYS A 255 -9.07 -8.38 4.76
N TYR A 256 -10.28 -7.95 4.41
CA TYR A 256 -11.20 -7.21 5.30
C TYR A 256 -12.37 -8.03 5.83
N CYS A 257 -12.52 -9.29 5.39
CA CYS A 257 -13.62 -10.16 5.80
C CYS A 257 -13.60 -10.40 7.31
N THR A 258 -14.71 -10.09 7.99
CA THR A 258 -14.89 -10.37 9.42
C THR A 258 -15.24 -11.85 9.69
N LEU A 259 -15.80 -12.53 8.71
CA LEU A 259 -16.12 -13.96 8.73
C LEU A 259 -15.26 -14.64 7.65
N CYS A 260 -13.95 -14.73 7.90
CA CYS A 260 -13.04 -15.42 7.01
C CYS A 260 -13.11 -16.92 7.25
N ASP A 261 -13.31 -17.72 6.19
CA ASP A 261 -13.34 -19.19 6.32
C ASP A 261 -12.02 -19.73 6.88
N PHE A 262 -10.88 -19.17 6.46
CA PHE A 262 -9.56 -19.59 6.96
C PHE A 262 -9.30 -19.29 8.46
N ASP A 263 -10.10 -18.40 9.06
CA ASP A 263 -10.05 -18.08 10.50
C ASP A 263 -11.25 -18.67 11.23
N SER A 264 -11.97 -19.62 10.60
CA SER A 264 -13.14 -20.30 11.17
C SER A 264 -12.75 -21.59 11.91
N PHE A 265 -13.70 -22.14 12.66
CA PHE A 265 -13.56 -23.42 13.36
C PHE A 265 -13.30 -24.61 12.42
N ASN A 266 -13.54 -24.48 11.11
CA ASN A 266 -13.26 -25.52 10.13
C ASN A 266 -11.78 -25.86 10.06
N TYR A 267 -10.91 -24.92 10.45
CA TYR A 267 -9.44 -25.06 10.45
C TYR A 267 -8.85 -25.21 11.86
N ASP A 268 -9.70 -25.42 12.86
CA ASP A 268 -9.26 -25.72 14.23
C ASP A 268 -9.02 -27.23 14.39
N TYR A 269 -7.81 -27.67 14.01
CA TYR A 269 -7.40 -29.06 14.06
C TYR A 269 -7.07 -29.49 15.48
N ASN A 270 -8.08 -30.08 16.16
CA ASN A 270 -7.84 -30.72 17.44
C ASN A 270 -7.14 -32.06 17.30
N ARG A 271 -6.62 -32.58 18.43
CA ARG A 271 -5.88 -33.84 18.47
C ARG A 271 -6.65 -35.02 17.83
N GLN A 272 -7.95 -35.14 18.07
CA GLN A 272 -8.76 -36.26 17.60
C GLN A 272 -8.86 -36.27 16.06
N ILE A 273 -8.99 -35.07 15.44
CA ILE A 273 -9.01 -34.94 14.00
C ILE A 273 -7.66 -35.36 13.42
N LEU A 274 -6.56 -34.86 14.00
CA LEU A 274 -5.21 -35.18 13.53
C LEU A 274 -4.89 -36.68 13.68
N GLU A 275 -5.27 -37.31 14.79
CA GLU A 275 -5.08 -38.75 15.01
C GLU A 275 -5.85 -39.56 13.96
N LYS A 276 -7.10 -39.25 13.71
CA LYS A 276 -7.92 -39.91 12.70
C LYS A 276 -7.36 -39.77 11.29
N GLU A 277 -6.91 -38.60 10.93
CA GLU A 277 -6.31 -38.36 9.62
C GLU A 277 -4.97 -39.11 9.49
N LEU A 278 -4.16 -39.11 10.55
CA LEU A 278 -2.89 -39.84 10.57
C LEU A 278 -3.12 -41.35 10.39
N GLU A 279 -4.12 -41.93 11.05
CA GLU A 279 -4.51 -43.34 10.89
C GLU A 279 -4.94 -43.65 9.45
N GLN A 280 -5.68 -42.74 8.80
CA GLN A 280 -6.19 -42.92 7.44
C GLN A 280 -5.12 -42.75 6.36
N LYS A 281 -4.23 -41.79 6.53
CA LYS A 281 -3.27 -41.35 5.49
C LYS A 281 -1.86 -41.86 5.71
N GLY A 282 -1.55 -42.36 6.93
CA GLY A 282 -0.22 -42.82 7.30
C GLY A 282 0.82 -41.71 7.54
N ALA A 283 0.55 -40.50 7.06
CA ALA A 283 1.39 -39.31 7.27
C ALA A 283 0.57 -38.07 7.14
N LEU A 284 0.93 -37.00 7.88
CA LEU A 284 0.33 -35.68 7.81
C LEU A 284 1.41 -34.62 7.67
N ARG A 285 1.12 -33.62 6.83
CA ARG A 285 1.83 -32.38 6.85
C ARG A 285 1.28 -31.49 7.98
N LEU A 286 2.14 -30.81 8.72
CA LEU A 286 1.76 -29.89 9.80
C LEU A 286 2.44 -28.52 9.60
N PRO A 287 1.70 -27.40 9.73
CA PRO A 287 0.24 -27.31 9.84
C PRO A 287 -0.45 -27.78 8.55
N PRO A 288 -1.64 -28.42 8.64
CA PRO A 288 -2.21 -29.17 7.51
C PRO A 288 -2.61 -28.29 6.32
N ASP A 289 -3.24 -27.15 6.53
CA ASP A 289 -3.90 -26.37 5.46
C ASP A 289 -3.09 -25.22 4.88
N THR A 290 -1.81 -25.11 5.22
CA THR A 290 -1.00 -23.95 4.84
C THR A 290 -0.93 -23.70 3.33
N LEU A 291 -0.90 -24.75 2.50
CA LEU A 291 -0.92 -24.61 1.04
C LEU A 291 -2.27 -24.13 0.56
N PHE A 292 -3.36 -24.71 1.05
CA PHE A 292 -4.72 -24.33 0.70
C PHE A 292 -5.03 -22.88 1.11
N PHE A 293 -4.59 -22.49 2.31
CA PHE A 293 -4.66 -21.10 2.77
C PHE A 293 -4.00 -20.11 1.79
N HIS A 294 -2.78 -20.41 1.33
CA HIS A 294 -2.09 -19.54 0.39
C HIS A 294 -2.76 -19.53 -0.99
N LEU A 295 -3.23 -20.66 -1.49
CA LEU A 295 -3.95 -20.77 -2.77
C LEU A 295 -5.28 -20.02 -2.72
N GLY A 296 -6.07 -20.18 -1.65
CA GLY A 296 -7.32 -19.48 -1.46
C GLY A 296 -7.10 -17.96 -1.37
N ARG A 297 -6.07 -17.52 -0.64
CA ARG A 297 -5.71 -16.11 -0.62
C ARG A 297 -5.25 -15.59 -1.98
N LEU A 298 -4.50 -16.36 -2.75
CA LEU A 298 -4.11 -15.99 -4.12
C LEU A 298 -5.35 -15.76 -4.99
N SER A 299 -6.33 -16.64 -4.95
CA SER A 299 -7.58 -16.48 -5.73
C SER A 299 -8.36 -15.23 -5.32
N HIS A 300 -8.40 -14.87 -4.03
CA HIS A 300 -9.14 -13.72 -3.54
C HIS A 300 -8.41 -12.38 -3.74
N MET A 301 -7.07 -12.39 -3.63
CA MET A 301 -6.28 -11.17 -3.45
C MET A 301 -5.40 -10.81 -4.63
N SER A 302 -5.09 -11.73 -5.55
CA SER A 302 -4.07 -11.50 -6.58
C SER A 302 -4.40 -10.29 -7.47
N PHE A 303 -5.63 -10.19 -7.97
CA PHE A 303 -6.08 -9.05 -8.77
C PHE A 303 -5.99 -7.71 -8.06
N SER A 304 -6.16 -7.69 -6.76
CA SER A 304 -6.19 -6.46 -5.96
C SER A 304 -4.92 -6.22 -5.16
N CYS A 305 -3.90 -7.05 -5.36
CA CYS A 305 -2.63 -6.90 -4.67
C CYS A 305 -1.90 -5.65 -5.13
N VAL A 306 -1.79 -4.66 -4.24
CA VAL A 306 -1.08 -3.40 -4.51
C VAL A 306 0.43 -3.49 -4.30
N GLY A 307 0.96 -4.67 -3.95
CA GLY A 307 2.39 -4.91 -3.78
C GLY A 307 3.04 -4.19 -2.59
N CYS A 308 2.28 -3.85 -1.53
CA CYS A 308 2.78 -3.08 -0.39
C CYS A 308 3.86 -3.80 0.47
N GLY A 309 4.01 -5.11 0.34
CA GLY A 309 5.07 -5.89 0.99
C GLY A 309 4.83 -6.27 2.45
N MET A 310 3.76 -5.79 3.09
CA MET A 310 3.48 -6.04 4.51
C MET A 310 3.45 -7.53 4.86
N CYS A 311 2.85 -8.35 3.99
CA CYS A 311 2.71 -9.79 4.22
C CYS A 311 4.05 -10.55 4.23
N SER A 312 5.05 -10.10 3.49
CA SER A 312 6.41 -10.64 3.56
C SER A 312 7.14 -10.17 4.82
N ASP A 313 6.97 -8.91 5.19
CA ASP A 313 7.65 -8.32 6.36
C ASP A 313 7.26 -8.98 7.68
N VAL A 314 5.98 -9.31 7.86
CA VAL A 314 5.48 -9.94 9.09
C VAL A 314 5.69 -11.44 9.12
N CYS A 315 6.11 -12.05 8.02
CA CYS A 315 6.27 -13.49 7.94
C CYS A 315 7.46 -13.98 8.79
N PRO A 316 7.24 -14.74 9.89
CA PRO A 316 8.33 -15.24 10.73
C PRO A 316 9.16 -16.30 10.02
N ALA A 317 8.59 -16.97 9.01
CA ALA A 317 9.26 -17.97 8.20
C ALA A 317 9.97 -17.37 6.96
N ASN A 318 10.01 -16.05 6.82
CA ASN A 318 10.62 -15.31 5.70
C ASN A 318 10.14 -15.78 4.31
N ILE A 319 8.87 -16.14 4.18
CA ILE A 319 8.27 -16.46 2.89
C ILE A 319 8.08 -15.15 2.10
N PRO A 320 8.49 -15.10 0.82
CA PRO A 320 8.36 -13.90 -0.02
C PRO A 320 6.92 -13.76 -0.56
N VAL A 321 5.93 -13.77 0.35
CA VAL A 321 4.49 -13.78 0.03
C VAL A 321 4.13 -12.65 -0.92
N ALA A 322 4.65 -11.44 -0.69
CA ALA A 322 4.35 -10.28 -1.52
C ALA A 322 4.84 -10.43 -2.96
N SER A 323 6.04 -10.98 -3.17
CA SER A 323 6.60 -11.20 -4.51
C SER A 323 5.78 -12.23 -5.29
N VAL A 324 5.36 -13.32 -4.63
CA VAL A 324 4.51 -14.36 -5.24
C VAL A 324 3.16 -13.77 -5.63
N PHE A 325 2.50 -13.09 -4.69
CA PHE A 325 1.17 -12.52 -4.93
C PHE A 325 1.20 -11.44 -6.01
N LYS A 326 2.22 -10.60 -6.01
CA LYS A 326 2.38 -9.57 -7.02
C LYS A 326 2.67 -10.15 -8.40
N LYS A 327 3.57 -11.14 -8.51
CA LYS A 327 3.89 -11.82 -9.77
C LYS A 327 2.65 -12.45 -10.41
N ILE A 328 1.90 -13.21 -9.64
CA ILE A 328 0.67 -13.85 -10.12
C ILE A 328 -0.39 -12.80 -10.42
N GLY A 329 -0.56 -11.79 -9.55
CA GLY A 329 -1.54 -10.72 -9.75
C GLY A 329 -1.26 -9.89 -10.99
N GLU A 330 0.00 -9.54 -11.29
CA GLU A 330 0.36 -8.82 -12.51
C GLU A 330 0.11 -9.67 -13.76
N ALA A 331 0.51 -10.94 -13.75
CA ALA A 331 0.28 -11.83 -14.89
C ALA A 331 -1.21 -12.05 -15.20
N THR A 332 -2.05 -12.18 -14.16
CA THR A 332 -3.49 -12.32 -14.34
C THR A 332 -4.17 -10.99 -14.72
N ALA A 333 -3.73 -9.88 -14.14
CA ALA A 333 -4.29 -8.56 -14.40
C ALA A 333 -4.01 -8.08 -15.84
N GLU A 334 -2.83 -8.41 -16.37
CA GLU A 334 -2.45 -8.09 -17.76
C GLU A 334 -3.44 -8.66 -18.80
N MET A 335 -4.04 -9.83 -18.52
CA MET A 335 -5.06 -10.45 -19.37
C MET A 335 -6.34 -9.59 -19.53
N PHE A 336 -6.57 -8.67 -18.57
CA PHE A 336 -7.77 -7.82 -18.51
C PHE A 336 -7.45 -6.33 -18.63
N ASP A 337 -6.22 -5.96 -18.96
CA ASP A 337 -5.72 -4.55 -18.92
C ASP A 337 -6.04 -3.86 -17.57
N PHE A 338 -6.00 -4.62 -16.51
CA PHE A 338 -6.35 -4.17 -15.17
C PHE A 338 -5.11 -3.82 -14.36
N VAL A 339 -5.18 -2.74 -13.56
CA VAL A 339 -4.14 -2.39 -12.58
C VAL A 339 -4.77 -2.14 -11.23
N SER A 340 -4.45 -2.98 -10.23
CA SER A 340 -5.01 -2.84 -8.88
C SER A 340 -4.80 -1.43 -8.32
N GLY A 341 -5.87 -0.78 -7.90
CA GLY A 341 -5.84 0.56 -7.29
C GLY A 341 -5.47 1.70 -8.25
N ARG A 342 -5.61 1.52 -9.57
CA ARG A 342 -5.37 2.58 -10.57
C ARG A 342 -6.46 3.64 -10.52
N SER A 343 -7.72 3.23 -10.55
CA SER A 343 -8.87 4.12 -10.53
C SER A 343 -10.05 3.53 -9.76
N VAL A 344 -10.84 4.37 -9.10
CA VAL A 344 -12.09 3.95 -8.44
C VAL A 344 -13.18 3.57 -9.44
N ALA A 345 -13.11 4.09 -10.68
CA ALA A 345 -14.07 3.79 -11.74
C ALA A 345 -13.78 2.47 -12.47
N GLU A 346 -12.60 1.89 -12.27
CA GLU A 346 -12.18 0.66 -12.90
C GLU A 346 -12.76 -0.55 -12.16
N GLU A 347 -13.55 -1.35 -12.82
CA GLU A 347 -14.15 -2.56 -12.24
C GLU A 347 -13.09 -3.65 -12.01
N ILE A 348 -13.30 -4.46 -10.97
CA ILE A 348 -12.40 -5.58 -10.66
C ILE A 348 -12.84 -6.78 -11.52
N PRO A 349 -11.98 -7.33 -12.40
CA PRO A 349 -12.35 -8.35 -13.37
C PRO A 349 -13.09 -9.57 -12.78
N VAL A 350 -12.66 -10.05 -11.61
CA VAL A 350 -13.26 -11.21 -10.95
C VAL A 350 -14.59 -10.91 -10.21
N MET A 351 -15.05 -9.66 -10.22
CA MET A 351 -16.29 -9.21 -9.57
C MET A 351 -17.37 -8.81 -10.55
N ILE A 352 -17.06 -8.84 -11.84
CA ILE A 352 -17.99 -8.49 -12.93
C ILE A 352 -18.20 -9.70 -13.83
N TYR A 353 -19.33 -9.67 -14.52
CA TYR A 353 -19.70 -10.64 -15.53
C TYR A 353 -19.95 -9.92 -16.86
N LYS A 354 -19.35 -10.44 -17.94
CA LYS A 354 -19.60 -9.98 -19.30
C LYS A 354 -20.14 -11.13 -20.12
N GLU A 355 -21.22 -10.89 -20.87
CA GLU A 355 -21.88 -11.92 -21.69
C GLU A 355 -20.92 -12.54 -22.71
N GLU A 356 -19.98 -11.76 -23.24
CA GLU A 356 -18.97 -12.23 -24.19
C GLU A 356 -18.00 -13.27 -23.63
N GLU A 357 -17.89 -13.37 -22.31
CA GLU A 357 -17.03 -14.36 -21.64
C GLU A 357 -17.64 -15.78 -21.66
N PHE A 358 -18.93 -15.88 -21.96
CA PHE A 358 -19.69 -17.13 -21.99
C PHE A 358 -20.56 -17.24 -23.25
N PRO A 359 -19.95 -17.34 -24.44
CA PRO A 359 -20.67 -17.33 -25.70
C PRO A 359 -21.74 -18.44 -25.83
N GLU A 360 -21.54 -19.56 -25.12
CA GLU A 360 -22.50 -20.67 -25.06
C GLU A 360 -23.77 -20.39 -24.24
N LEU A 361 -23.82 -19.30 -23.45
CA LEU A 361 -25.00 -18.90 -22.68
C LEU A 361 -25.86 -17.88 -23.41
N GLY A 362 -25.42 -17.38 -24.56
CA GLY A 362 -26.08 -16.35 -25.36
C GLY A 362 -26.94 -16.89 -26.52
N GLU A 363 -27.16 -18.23 -26.64
CA GLU A 363 -28.03 -18.85 -27.64
C GLU A 363 -29.40 -19.26 -27.09
#